data_22cc0d48b0c18dd1a0d1916d62ba9a8f
#
_entry.id   22cc0d48b0c18dd1a0d1916d62ba9a8f
#
_cell.length_a   1.000
_cell.length_b   1.000
_cell.length_c   1.000
_cell.angle_alpha   90.00
_cell.angle_beta   90.00
_cell.angle_gamma   90.00
#
_symmetry.space_group_name_H-M   'P 1'
#
loop_
_entity.id
_entity.type
_entity.pdbx_description
1 polymer ?
#
loop_
_entity_poly.entity_id
_entity_poly.type
_entity_poly.pdbx_seq_one_letter_code
_entity_poly.pdbx_strand_id
1 'polypeptide(L)'
;AYDNPEYYNDLVLAMNSMNERAYSVLSNTQSIFTELIGIVTIGAVIISIDPICLLFVAVCVAFMIPVGRVIAKINVKRTEAMIPLDRKNLYFSRVFYLQDYAKEIRLSGAGEMIERRYNKNIFDRIDTIMPYLSKQWKLYFCQEALPMTLLIYLGITLLMGYKAIVTKEIGLGDFAATFNGATSI
;
A
#
# COMPACT_ATOMS: atom_id res chain seq x y z
N ALA A 1 27.90 -19.22 17.54
CA ALA A 1 27.16 -18.13 16.89
C ALA A 1 25.96 -18.67 16.08
N TYR A 2 26.10 -19.84 15.43
CA TYR A 2 25.00 -20.45 14.65
C TYR A 2 23.91 -21.11 15.51
N ASP A 3 24.16 -21.34 16.79
CA ASP A 3 23.20 -21.96 17.74
C ASP A 3 22.23 -20.95 18.37
N ASN A 4 22.38 -19.64 18.06
CA ASN A 4 21.43 -18.64 18.53
C ASN A 4 20.25 -18.55 17.56
N PRO A 5 19.02 -18.91 17.99
CA PRO A 5 17.84 -18.87 17.13
C PRO A 5 17.51 -17.47 16.59
N GLU A 6 17.85 -16.41 17.33
CA GLU A 6 17.64 -15.02 16.89
C GLU A 6 18.56 -14.68 15.71
N TYR A 7 19.87 -15.01 15.82
CA TYR A 7 20.82 -14.77 14.73
C TYR A 7 20.45 -15.52 13.45
N TYR A 8 20.03 -16.77 13.57
CA TYR A 8 19.56 -17.55 12.41
C TYR A 8 18.30 -16.95 11.78
N ASN A 9 17.38 -16.45 12.59
CA ASN A 9 16.18 -15.77 12.11
C ASN A 9 16.50 -14.49 11.36
N ASP A 10 17.42 -13.69 11.87
CA ASP A 10 17.84 -12.43 11.22
C ASP A 10 18.59 -12.71 9.91
N LEU A 11 19.43 -13.77 9.89
CA LEU A 11 20.12 -14.20 8.69
C LEU A 11 19.14 -14.66 7.60
N VAL A 12 18.15 -15.49 7.94
CA VAL A 12 17.13 -15.97 6.99
C VAL A 12 16.25 -14.82 6.48
N LEU A 13 15.87 -13.89 7.36
CA LEU A 13 15.15 -12.68 6.98
C LEU A 13 15.99 -11.80 6.05
N ALA A 14 17.27 -11.63 6.33
CA ALA A 14 18.16 -10.88 5.47
C ALA A 14 18.30 -11.54 4.10
N MET A 15 18.55 -12.84 4.04
CA MET A 15 18.72 -13.57 2.78
C MET A 15 17.46 -13.60 1.91
N ASN A 16 16.29 -13.82 2.50
CA ASN A 16 15.02 -13.86 1.76
C ASN A 16 14.56 -12.48 1.27
N SER A 17 14.99 -11.42 1.93
CA SER A 17 14.56 -10.05 1.61
C SER A 17 15.58 -9.24 0.81
N MET A 18 16.81 -9.73 0.61
CA MET A 18 17.87 -8.93 -0.02
C MET A 18 17.53 -8.50 -1.44
N ASN A 19 17.12 -9.43 -2.29
CA ASN A 19 16.81 -9.13 -3.69
C ASN A 19 15.54 -8.27 -3.83
N GLU A 20 14.49 -8.59 -3.07
CA GLU A 20 13.23 -7.84 -3.12
C GLU A 20 13.38 -6.43 -2.54
N ARG A 21 14.16 -6.27 -1.48
CA ARG A 21 14.38 -4.93 -0.87
C ARG A 21 15.23 -4.03 -1.75
N ALA A 22 16.29 -4.55 -2.37
CA ALA A 22 17.11 -3.77 -3.29
C ALA A 22 16.30 -3.29 -4.50
N TYR A 23 15.51 -4.18 -5.09
CA TYR A 23 14.60 -3.82 -6.18
C TYR A 23 13.53 -2.82 -5.75
N SER A 24 12.92 -3.03 -4.58
CA SER A 24 11.92 -2.11 -4.05
C SER A 24 12.47 -0.72 -3.77
N VAL A 25 13.70 -0.61 -3.25
CA VAL A 25 14.35 0.69 -3.03
C VAL A 25 14.58 1.41 -4.35
N LEU A 26 15.11 0.71 -5.36
CA LEU A 26 15.34 1.30 -6.69
C LEU A 26 14.02 1.73 -7.34
N SER A 27 13.02 0.87 -7.34
CA SER A 27 11.69 1.16 -7.90
C SER A 27 11.02 2.33 -7.19
N ASN A 28 11.03 2.35 -5.86
CA ASN A 28 10.47 3.46 -5.09
C ASN A 28 11.22 4.77 -5.32
N THR A 29 12.55 4.72 -5.45
CA THR A 29 13.35 5.91 -5.76
C THR A 29 13.01 6.45 -7.15
N GLN A 30 12.90 5.57 -8.15
CA GLN A 30 12.47 5.96 -9.50
C GLN A 30 11.06 6.58 -9.49
N SER A 31 10.11 5.97 -8.77
CA SER A 31 8.75 6.51 -8.63
C SER A 31 8.76 7.91 -8.03
N ILE A 32 9.51 8.13 -6.95
CA ILE A 32 9.63 9.45 -6.31
C ILE A 32 10.11 10.52 -7.31
N PHE A 33 11.13 10.23 -8.11
CA PHE A 33 11.60 11.18 -9.13
C PHE A 33 10.55 11.45 -10.20
N THR A 34 9.89 10.41 -10.69
CA THR A 34 8.84 10.54 -11.70
C THR A 34 7.65 11.36 -11.18
N GLU A 35 7.22 11.10 -9.94
CA GLU A 35 6.13 11.83 -9.29
C GLU A 35 6.50 13.29 -9.02
N LEU A 36 7.73 13.59 -8.60
CA LEU A 36 8.19 14.97 -8.42
C LEU A 36 8.17 15.76 -9.73
N ILE A 37 8.63 15.17 -10.82
CA ILE A 37 8.57 15.81 -12.15
C ILE A 37 7.11 16.04 -12.55
N GLY A 38 6.25 15.05 -12.33
CA GLY A 38 4.81 15.13 -12.58
C GLY A 38 4.16 16.29 -11.81
N ILE A 39 4.41 16.39 -10.51
CA ILE A 39 3.87 17.44 -9.64
C ILE A 39 4.33 18.84 -10.11
N VAL A 40 5.60 19.00 -10.45
CA VAL A 40 6.11 20.29 -10.95
C VAL A 40 5.48 20.66 -12.28
N THR A 41 5.41 19.73 -13.21
CA THR A 41 4.87 19.98 -14.57
C THR A 41 3.37 20.29 -14.52
N ILE A 42 2.59 19.44 -13.86
CA ILE A 42 1.14 19.61 -13.75
C ILE A 42 0.80 20.81 -12.87
N GLY A 43 1.54 21.03 -11.78
CA GLY A 43 1.38 22.18 -10.92
C GLY A 43 1.62 23.51 -11.67
N ALA A 44 2.62 23.58 -12.53
CA ALA A 44 2.87 24.75 -13.37
C ALA A 44 1.70 25.03 -14.33
N VAL A 45 1.13 23.99 -14.94
CA VAL A 45 -0.06 24.13 -15.82
C VAL A 45 -1.25 24.64 -15.03
N ILE A 46 -1.53 24.06 -13.84
CA ILE A 46 -2.67 24.47 -13.00
C ILE A 46 -2.51 25.93 -12.56
N ILE A 47 -1.31 26.35 -12.14
CA ILE A 47 -1.05 27.74 -11.74
C ILE A 47 -1.26 28.71 -12.88
N SER A 48 -0.92 28.35 -14.12
CA SER A 48 -1.09 29.21 -15.28
C SER A 48 -2.55 29.43 -15.66
N ILE A 49 -3.44 28.50 -15.31
CA ILE A 49 -4.88 28.58 -15.59
C ILE A 49 -5.60 29.25 -14.42
N ASP A 50 -5.49 28.71 -13.23
CA ASP A 50 -6.11 29.26 -12.03
C ASP A 50 -5.39 28.80 -10.72
N PRO A 51 -4.73 29.73 -10.03
CA PRO A 51 -4.01 29.40 -8.79
C PRO A 51 -4.92 28.91 -7.64
N ILE A 52 -6.23 29.20 -7.68
CA ILE A 52 -7.18 28.72 -6.66
C ILE A 52 -7.28 27.19 -6.70
N CYS A 53 -7.19 26.59 -7.86
CA CYS A 53 -7.22 25.12 -7.99
C CYS A 53 -6.04 24.45 -7.28
N LEU A 54 -4.88 25.10 -7.22
CA LEU A 54 -3.73 24.59 -6.48
C LEU A 54 -4.02 24.52 -4.96
N LEU A 55 -4.82 25.44 -4.43
CA LEU A 55 -5.19 25.45 -3.02
C LEU A 55 -6.05 24.21 -2.69
N PHE A 56 -6.96 23.80 -3.58
CA PHE A 56 -7.74 22.56 -3.37
C PHE A 56 -6.81 21.32 -3.35
N VAL A 57 -5.85 21.24 -4.27
CA VAL A 57 -4.87 20.15 -4.29
C VAL A 57 -4.02 20.16 -3.01
N ALA A 58 -3.54 21.32 -2.58
CA ALA A 58 -2.75 21.45 -1.34
C ALA A 58 -3.52 20.98 -0.10
N VAL A 59 -4.81 21.30 0.01
CA VAL A 59 -5.70 20.83 1.10
C VAL A 59 -5.84 19.31 1.06
N CYS A 60 -6.02 18.71 -0.13
CA CYS A 60 -6.06 17.25 -0.28
C CYS A 60 -4.78 16.60 0.21
N VAL A 61 -3.63 17.07 -0.23
CA VAL A 61 -2.32 16.54 0.18
C VAL A 61 -2.11 16.68 1.68
N ALA A 62 -2.45 17.83 2.27
CA ALA A 62 -2.36 18.05 3.70
C ALA A 62 -3.23 17.07 4.52
N PHE A 63 -4.38 16.65 3.98
CA PHE A 63 -5.24 15.65 4.59
C PHE A 63 -4.69 14.22 4.41
N MET A 64 -4.14 13.90 3.25
CA MET A 64 -3.63 12.55 2.92
C MET A 64 -2.40 12.16 3.75
N ILE A 65 -1.50 13.08 4.05
CA ILE A 65 -0.26 12.81 4.79
C ILE A 65 -0.50 12.19 6.18
N PRO A 66 -1.34 12.74 7.07
CA PRO A 66 -1.58 12.16 8.39
C PRO A 66 -2.26 10.79 8.30
N VAL A 67 -3.21 10.61 7.39
CA VAL A 67 -3.89 9.33 7.18
C VAL A 67 -2.90 8.27 6.68
N GLY A 68 -2.05 8.60 5.72
CA GLY A 68 -0.99 7.72 5.22
C GLY A 68 -0.02 7.27 6.33
N ARG A 69 0.36 8.17 7.25
CA ARG A 69 1.19 7.82 8.42
C ARG A 69 0.50 6.81 9.34
N VAL A 70 -0.80 6.93 9.54
CA VAL A 70 -1.58 5.98 10.36
C VAL A 70 -1.63 4.62 9.66
N ILE A 71 -1.88 4.59 8.35
CA ILE A 71 -1.87 3.36 7.54
C ILE A 71 -0.52 2.67 7.62
N ALA A 72 0.58 3.43 7.47
CA ALA A 72 1.94 2.89 7.56
C ALA A 72 2.20 2.22 8.93
N LYS A 73 1.79 2.86 10.03
CA LYS A 73 1.90 2.27 11.38
C LYS A 73 1.09 0.98 11.53
N ILE A 74 -0.11 0.92 10.95
CA ILE A 74 -0.93 -0.30 10.95
C ILE A 74 -0.26 -1.40 10.14
N ASN A 75 0.35 -1.07 9.00
CA ASN A 75 1.10 -2.01 8.17
C ASN A 75 2.27 -2.65 8.93
N VAL A 76 3.06 -1.85 9.64
CA VAL A 76 4.17 -2.35 10.45
C VAL A 76 3.66 -3.32 11.53
N LYS A 77 2.65 -2.93 12.30
CA LYS A 77 2.06 -3.79 13.33
C LYS A 77 1.48 -5.09 12.78
N ARG A 78 0.84 -5.01 11.60
CA ARG A 78 0.34 -6.19 10.91
C ARG A 78 1.48 -7.14 10.54
N THR A 79 2.55 -6.61 9.95
CA THR A 79 3.72 -7.41 9.56
C THR A 79 4.37 -8.06 10.77
N GLU A 80 4.57 -7.33 11.86
CA GLU A 80 5.12 -7.87 13.11
C GLU A 80 4.24 -9.02 13.67
N ALA A 81 2.92 -8.85 13.69
CA ALA A 81 2.00 -9.87 14.16
C ALA A 81 1.98 -11.12 13.27
N MET A 82 2.28 -10.98 11.98
CA MET A 82 2.28 -12.10 11.03
C MET A 82 3.59 -12.91 11.05
N ILE A 83 4.72 -12.34 11.43
CA ILE A 83 6.04 -13.02 11.44
C ILE A 83 6.01 -14.41 12.09
N PRO A 84 5.47 -14.61 13.31
CA PRO A 84 5.47 -15.91 13.95
C PRO A 84 4.60 -16.95 13.22
N LEU A 85 3.51 -16.51 12.61
CA LEU A 85 2.61 -17.37 11.85
C LEU A 85 3.19 -17.74 10.49
N ASP A 86 3.88 -16.82 9.84
CA ASP A 86 4.59 -17.05 8.59
C ASP A 86 5.75 -18.04 8.77
N ARG A 87 6.49 -17.97 9.88
CA ARG A 87 7.51 -18.96 10.22
C ARG A 87 6.92 -20.38 10.34
N LYS A 88 5.78 -20.51 11.04
CA LYS A 88 5.09 -21.81 11.15
C LYS A 88 4.64 -22.30 9.78
N ASN A 89 4.12 -21.40 8.94
CA ASN A 89 3.70 -21.74 7.59
C ASN A 89 4.87 -22.23 6.73
N LEU A 90 6.02 -21.54 6.79
CA LEU A 90 7.25 -21.97 6.09
C LEU A 90 7.74 -23.34 6.58
N TYR A 91 7.67 -23.61 7.89
CA TYR A 91 8.01 -24.92 8.43
C TYR A 91 7.10 -26.01 7.85
N PHE A 92 5.79 -25.84 7.90
CA PHE A 92 4.85 -26.80 7.35
C PHE A 92 5.03 -27.00 5.84
N SER A 93 5.24 -25.92 5.08
CA SER A 93 5.52 -25.98 3.66
C SER A 93 6.76 -26.84 3.37
N ARG A 94 7.85 -26.65 4.12
CA ARG A 94 9.08 -27.46 3.99
C ARG A 94 8.82 -28.93 4.26
N VAL A 95 8.05 -29.24 5.31
CA VAL A 95 7.72 -30.62 5.68
C VAL A 95 6.93 -31.33 4.58
N PHE A 96 6.02 -30.62 3.89
CA PHE A 96 5.26 -31.22 2.78
C PHE A 96 6.04 -31.25 1.46
N TYR A 97 6.95 -30.29 1.23
CA TYR A 97 7.63 -30.13 -0.05
C TYR A 97 8.94 -30.94 -0.15
N LEU A 98 9.70 -31.07 0.95
CA LEU A 98 11.00 -31.72 0.93
C LEU A 98 10.86 -33.24 0.98
N GLN A 99 11.57 -33.89 0.05
CA GLN A 99 11.56 -35.35 -0.10
C GLN A 99 12.08 -36.09 1.15
N ASP A 100 12.98 -35.47 1.91
CA ASP A 100 13.57 -36.05 3.12
C ASP A 100 12.52 -36.38 4.19
N TYR A 101 11.48 -35.55 4.32
CA TYR A 101 10.40 -35.78 5.27
C TYR A 101 9.32 -36.73 4.77
N ALA A 102 9.22 -36.97 3.47
CA ALA A 102 8.14 -37.77 2.89
C ALA A 102 8.15 -39.22 3.42
N LYS A 103 9.32 -39.80 3.62
CA LYS A 103 9.50 -41.16 4.15
C LYS A 103 9.09 -41.24 5.61
N GLU A 104 9.50 -40.27 6.42
CA GLU A 104 9.16 -40.20 7.84
C GLU A 104 7.67 -40.00 8.07
N ILE A 105 7.04 -39.13 7.29
CA ILE A 105 5.60 -38.86 7.36
C ILE A 105 4.78 -40.12 7.04
N ARG A 106 5.22 -40.89 6.03
CA ARG A 106 4.55 -42.14 5.65
C ARG A 106 4.72 -43.23 6.71
N LEU A 107 5.91 -43.34 7.29
CA LEU A 107 6.22 -44.36 8.29
C LEU A 107 5.56 -44.06 9.64
N SER A 108 5.52 -42.80 10.02
CA SER A 108 4.94 -42.37 11.30
C SER A 108 3.42 -42.20 11.29
N GLY A 109 2.79 -42.16 10.10
CA GLY A 109 1.37 -41.84 9.96
C GLY A 109 1.01 -40.39 10.39
N ALA A 110 2.01 -39.51 10.55
CA ALA A 110 1.83 -38.17 11.08
C ALA A 110 1.19 -37.17 10.09
N GLY A 111 0.91 -37.59 8.86
CA GLY A 111 0.41 -36.71 7.79
C GLY A 111 -0.85 -35.95 8.19
N GLU A 112 -1.88 -36.63 8.69
CA GLU A 112 -3.13 -35.98 9.13
C GLU A 112 -2.92 -34.98 10.28
N MET A 113 -2.02 -35.29 11.22
CA MET A 113 -1.74 -34.40 12.34
C MET A 113 -1.06 -33.10 11.86
N ILE A 114 -0.13 -33.23 10.93
CA ILE A 114 0.59 -32.09 10.33
C ILE A 114 -0.38 -31.23 9.54
N GLU A 115 -1.24 -31.85 8.72
CA GLU A 115 -2.28 -31.17 7.96
C GLU A 115 -3.25 -30.39 8.87
N ARG A 116 -3.73 -30.99 9.93
CA ARG A 116 -4.59 -30.30 10.91
C ARG A 116 -3.89 -29.08 11.54
N ARG A 117 -2.61 -29.22 11.89
CA ARG A 117 -1.82 -28.10 12.43
C ARG A 117 -1.58 -27.01 11.38
N TYR A 118 -1.33 -27.37 10.14
CA TYR A 118 -1.20 -26.44 9.04
C TYR A 118 -2.50 -25.67 8.81
N ASN A 119 -3.61 -26.36 8.71
CA ASN A 119 -4.94 -25.74 8.54
C ASN A 119 -5.25 -24.81 9.72
N LYS A 120 -4.99 -25.23 10.96
CA LYS A 120 -5.14 -24.35 12.12
C LYS A 120 -4.30 -23.09 11.98
N ASN A 121 -3.03 -23.19 11.57
CA ASN A 121 -2.16 -22.02 11.37
C ASN A 121 -2.71 -21.08 10.28
N ILE A 122 -3.35 -21.61 9.23
CA ILE A 122 -4.01 -20.79 8.20
C ILE A 122 -5.17 -19.99 8.80
N PHE A 123 -6.04 -20.64 9.61
CA PHE A 123 -7.13 -19.94 10.29
C PHE A 123 -6.60 -18.88 11.27
N ASP A 124 -5.61 -19.22 12.10
CA ASP A 124 -4.96 -18.26 13.01
C ASP A 124 -4.39 -17.04 12.26
N ARG A 125 -3.84 -17.25 11.03
CA ARG A 125 -3.36 -16.15 10.17
C ARG A 125 -4.52 -15.26 9.70
N ILE A 126 -5.61 -15.86 9.24
CA ILE A 126 -6.80 -15.12 8.80
C ILE A 126 -7.36 -14.29 9.95
N ASP A 127 -7.55 -14.90 11.11
CA ASP A 127 -8.08 -14.22 12.30
C ASP A 127 -7.17 -13.08 12.77
N THR A 128 -5.86 -13.26 12.64
CA THR A 128 -4.89 -12.21 13.00
C THR A 128 -4.89 -11.05 12.01
N ILE A 129 -5.02 -11.32 10.71
CA ILE A 129 -4.94 -10.28 9.67
C ILE A 129 -6.23 -9.49 9.50
N MET A 130 -7.40 -10.11 9.69
CA MET A 130 -8.71 -9.51 9.44
C MET A 130 -8.95 -8.17 10.16
N PRO A 131 -8.64 -8.02 11.47
CA PRO A 131 -8.84 -6.75 12.15
C PRO A 131 -7.94 -5.63 11.61
N TYR A 132 -6.75 -5.95 11.11
CA TYR A 132 -5.87 -4.97 10.47
C TYR A 132 -6.40 -4.56 9.10
N LEU A 133 -6.82 -5.53 8.27
CA LEU A 133 -7.41 -5.27 6.95
C LEU A 133 -8.66 -4.40 7.06
N SER A 134 -9.57 -4.72 7.97
CA SER A 134 -10.79 -3.96 8.20
C SER A 134 -10.52 -2.49 8.56
N LYS A 135 -9.51 -2.23 9.41
CA LYS A 135 -9.09 -0.85 9.73
C LYS A 135 -8.44 -0.16 8.54
N GLN A 136 -7.59 -0.87 7.81
CA GLN A 136 -6.92 -0.34 6.62
C GLN A 136 -7.93 0.04 5.53
N TRP A 137 -8.89 -0.81 5.22
CA TRP A 137 -9.92 -0.53 4.22
C TRP A 137 -10.68 0.77 4.51
N LYS A 138 -11.07 0.99 5.77
CA LYS A 138 -11.74 2.24 6.18
C LYS A 138 -10.85 3.46 5.99
N LEU A 139 -9.57 3.34 6.33
CA LEU A 139 -8.61 4.44 6.18
C LEU A 139 -8.27 4.71 4.72
N TYR A 140 -8.08 3.68 3.90
CA TYR A 140 -7.89 3.84 2.46
C TYR A 140 -9.12 4.48 1.81
N PHE A 141 -10.32 4.05 2.18
CA PHE A 141 -11.53 4.69 1.69
C PHE A 141 -11.59 6.17 2.06
N CYS A 142 -11.26 6.53 3.30
CA CYS A 142 -11.15 7.93 3.71
C CYS A 142 -10.06 8.69 2.95
N GLN A 143 -8.92 8.07 2.70
CA GLN A 143 -7.79 8.69 2.02
C GLN A 143 -8.06 8.94 0.54
N GLU A 144 -8.67 7.99 -0.14
CA GLU A 144 -8.92 8.05 -1.59
C GLU A 144 -10.25 8.72 -1.91
N ALA A 145 -11.35 8.25 -1.32
CA ALA A 145 -12.68 8.67 -1.72
C ALA A 145 -13.01 10.11 -1.31
N LEU A 146 -12.64 10.53 -0.10
CA LEU A 146 -13.00 11.88 0.37
C LEU A 146 -12.25 12.99 -0.38
N PRO A 147 -10.92 13.02 -0.44
CA PRO A 147 -10.20 14.09 -1.13
C PRO A 147 -10.47 14.07 -2.64
N MET A 148 -10.40 12.91 -3.26
CA MET A 148 -10.62 12.76 -4.69
C MET A 148 -12.03 13.19 -5.09
N THR A 149 -13.06 12.65 -4.44
CA THR A 149 -14.45 12.90 -4.84
C THR A 149 -14.93 14.28 -4.42
N LEU A 150 -14.71 14.70 -3.18
CA LEU A 150 -15.29 15.96 -2.68
C LEU A 150 -14.49 17.18 -3.10
N LEU A 151 -13.16 17.14 -3.03
CA LEU A 151 -12.35 18.33 -3.30
C LEU A 151 -11.95 18.43 -4.77
N ILE A 152 -11.48 17.35 -5.38
CA ILE A 152 -11.03 17.40 -6.76
C ILE A 152 -12.23 17.36 -7.70
N TYR A 153 -13.04 16.29 -7.69
CA TYR A 153 -14.14 16.19 -8.65
C TYR A 153 -15.23 17.26 -8.44
N LEU A 154 -15.74 17.42 -7.22
CA LEU A 154 -16.81 18.42 -6.97
C LEU A 154 -16.24 19.83 -6.88
N GLY A 155 -15.17 20.04 -6.11
CA GLY A 155 -14.61 21.37 -5.86
C GLY A 155 -14.09 22.03 -7.14
N ILE A 156 -13.21 21.36 -7.87
CA ILE A 156 -12.63 21.90 -9.10
C ILE A 156 -13.68 21.98 -10.22
N THR A 157 -14.54 20.95 -10.36
CA THR A 157 -15.58 20.96 -11.41
C THR A 157 -16.57 22.10 -11.18
N LEU A 158 -17.04 22.34 -9.96
CA LEU A 158 -17.96 23.42 -9.66
C LEU A 158 -17.32 24.81 -9.86
N LEU A 159 -16.08 24.97 -9.37
CA LEU A 159 -15.37 26.25 -9.49
C LEU A 159 -15.06 26.59 -10.95
N MET A 160 -14.50 25.65 -11.67
CA MET A 160 -14.13 25.83 -13.09
C MET A 160 -15.37 25.89 -13.99
N GLY A 161 -16.39 25.08 -13.71
CA GLY A 161 -17.67 25.14 -14.39
C GLY A 161 -18.34 26.48 -14.21
N TYR A 162 -18.35 27.05 -13.00
CA TYR A 162 -18.84 28.38 -12.73
C TYR A 162 -18.05 29.45 -13.53
N LYS A 163 -16.73 29.39 -13.51
CA LYS A 163 -15.87 30.32 -14.29
C LYS A 163 -16.06 30.20 -15.79
N ALA A 164 -16.23 28.99 -16.31
CA ALA A 164 -16.43 28.77 -17.76
C ALA A 164 -17.82 29.22 -18.25
N ILE A 165 -18.88 28.98 -17.47
CA ILE A 165 -20.27 29.22 -17.89
C ILE A 165 -20.72 30.64 -17.51
N VAL A 166 -20.47 31.06 -16.30
CA VAL A 166 -21.01 32.31 -15.75
C VAL A 166 -20.11 33.51 -16.04
N THR A 167 -18.84 33.41 -15.70
CA THR A 167 -17.89 34.54 -15.91
C THR A 167 -17.28 34.54 -17.30
N LYS A 168 -17.28 33.40 -18.01
CA LYS A 168 -16.64 33.22 -19.32
C LYS A 168 -15.16 33.61 -19.37
N GLU A 169 -14.49 33.54 -18.21
CA GLU A 169 -13.07 33.83 -18.10
C GLU A 169 -12.17 32.71 -18.63
N ILE A 170 -12.68 31.50 -18.64
CA ILE A 170 -11.93 30.27 -18.95
C ILE A 170 -12.61 29.52 -20.11
N GLY A 171 -11.81 29.03 -21.04
CA GLY A 171 -12.27 28.19 -22.14
C GLY A 171 -12.57 26.76 -21.72
N LEU A 172 -13.39 26.05 -22.50
CA LEU A 172 -13.64 24.61 -22.25
C LEU A 172 -12.36 23.76 -22.30
N GLY A 173 -11.35 24.18 -23.08
CA GLY A 173 -10.05 23.52 -23.13
C GLY A 173 -9.28 23.65 -21.80
N ASP A 174 -9.30 24.83 -21.18
CA ASP A 174 -8.66 25.09 -19.91
C ASP A 174 -9.32 24.33 -18.76
N PHE A 175 -10.67 24.24 -18.80
CA PHE A 175 -11.44 23.40 -17.89
C PHE A 175 -10.99 21.92 -17.97
N ALA A 176 -10.94 21.37 -19.19
CA ALA A 176 -10.52 19.98 -19.40
C ALA A 176 -9.07 19.74 -18.97
N ALA A 177 -8.16 20.67 -19.26
CA ALA A 177 -6.75 20.57 -18.88
C ALA A 177 -6.57 20.59 -17.35
N THR A 178 -7.26 21.50 -16.66
CA THR A 178 -7.19 21.60 -15.19
C THR A 178 -7.78 20.38 -14.51
N PHE A 179 -8.93 19.92 -14.99
CA PHE A 179 -9.60 18.75 -14.45
C PHE A 179 -8.74 17.47 -14.59
N ASN A 180 -8.24 17.22 -15.81
CA ASN A 180 -7.36 16.08 -16.04
C ASN A 180 -6.03 16.19 -15.28
N GLY A 181 -5.44 17.38 -15.21
CA GLY A 181 -4.23 17.61 -14.44
C GLY A 181 -4.41 17.35 -12.95
N ALA A 182 -5.49 17.84 -12.35
CA ALA A 182 -5.78 17.65 -10.93
C ALA A 182 -6.07 16.19 -10.55
N THR A 183 -6.58 15.40 -11.48
CA THR A 183 -6.84 13.95 -11.26
C THR A 183 -5.62 13.07 -11.51
N SER A 184 -4.55 13.63 -12.10
CA SER A 184 -3.30 12.90 -12.42
C SER A 184 -2.20 13.07 -11.37
N ILE A 185 -2.39 13.95 -10.38
CA ILE A 185 -1.50 14.13 -9.23
C ILE A 185 -1.91 13.18 -8.10
#